data_8b83f5367ba3d35694cfb3d5088d3f3c
#
_entry.id   8b83f5367ba3d35694cfb3d5088d3f3c
#
_cell.length_a   1.000
_cell.length_b   1.000
_cell.length_c   1.000
_cell.angle_alpha   90.00
_cell.angle_beta   90.00
_cell.angle_gamma   90.00
#
_symmetry.space_group_name_H-M   'P 1'
#
loop_
_entity.id
_entity.type
_entity.pdbx_description
1 polymer ?
#
loop_
_entity_poly.entity_id
_entity_poly.type
_entity_poly.pdbx_seq_one_letter_code
_entity_poly.pdbx_strand_id
1 'polypeptide(L)'
;GKADGILSWNPDRLARNSVDGGKIIHMIDRGLIKSLKFPTFWFEPTPQGLFMLQIAFGQSKYYVDSLRENVTRGMRQKIRNGVWPVWAPLGYLNNPKTRGIDVNTEKAQQVKKIFELYATGNYNLRELVEWCKRVNLKSNLERDISISQVHKILQNVFYIGLMKYKGEIHEATHKPLISKKLFDRVQE
;
A
#
# COMPACT_ATOMS: atom_id res chain seq x y z
N GLY A 1 -35.38 23.24 2.42
CA GLY A 1 -34.34 22.46 3.11
C GLY A 1 -34.35 22.72 4.60
N LYS A 2 -33.80 21.80 5.39
CA LYS A 2 -33.67 21.96 6.83
C LYS A 2 -32.42 22.74 7.25
N ALA A 3 -31.48 22.98 6.30
CA ALA A 3 -30.28 23.75 6.53
C ALA A 3 -29.91 24.51 5.24
N ASP A 4 -29.36 25.71 5.36
CA ASP A 4 -28.96 26.60 4.29
C ASP A 4 -27.52 27.14 4.49
N GLY A 5 -26.80 26.61 5.49
CA GLY A 5 -25.44 26.96 5.80
C GLY A 5 -24.54 25.74 6.05
N ILE A 6 -23.25 25.92 5.82
CA ILE A 6 -22.24 24.91 6.06
C ILE A 6 -21.14 25.51 6.94
N LEU A 7 -20.74 24.76 7.98
CA LEU A 7 -19.55 25.02 8.78
C LEU A 7 -18.57 23.86 8.56
N SER A 8 -17.38 24.16 8.10
CA SER A 8 -16.32 23.18 7.89
C SER A 8 -14.98 23.71 8.40
N TRP A 9 -14.11 22.84 8.87
CA TRP A 9 -12.82 23.26 9.41
C TRP A 9 -11.95 23.98 8.37
N ASN A 10 -11.92 23.47 7.13
CA ASN A 10 -11.12 24.00 6.04
C ASN A 10 -11.78 23.61 4.70
N PRO A 11 -11.60 24.32 3.59
CA PRO A 11 -12.12 23.98 2.27
C PRO A 11 -11.80 22.53 1.81
N ASP A 12 -10.62 22.00 2.13
CA ASP A 12 -10.21 20.61 1.80
C ASP A 12 -11.06 19.52 2.48
N ARG A 13 -11.84 19.87 3.51
CA ARG A 13 -12.80 18.98 4.16
C ARG A 13 -14.14 18.94 3.44
N LEU A 14 -14.46 19.97 2.67
CA LEU A 14 -15.67 20.00 1.83
C LEU A 14 -15.44 19.32 0.48
N ALA A 15 -14.37 19.64 -0.20
CA ALA A 15 -14.05 19.08 -1.49
C ALA A 15 -12.54 18.84 -1.65
N ARG A 16 -12.19 17.66 -2.17
CA ARG A 16 -10.82 17.26 -2.48
C ARG A 16 -10.56 17.14 -3.98
N ASN A 17 -11.51 17.56 -4.79
CA ASN A 17 -11.42 17.56 -6.24
C ASN A 17 -12.15 18.76 -6.83
N SER A 18 -11.80 19.11 -8.07
CA SER A 18 -12.35 20.29 -8.75
C SER A 18 -13.84 20.16 -9.08
N VAL A 19 -14.35 18.92 -9.28
CA VAL A 19 -15.75 18.68 -9.62
C VAL A 19 -16.66 18.99 -8.45
N ASP A 20 -16.35 18.44 -7.26
CA ASP A 20 -17.15 18.69 -6.07
C ASP A 20 -16.98 20.12 -5.58
N GLY A 21 -15.77 20.70 -5.68
CA GLY A 21 -15.54 22.12 -5.44
C GLY A 21 -16.37 23.02 -6.34
N GLY A 22 -16.43 22.71 -7.64
CA GLY A 22 -17.26 23.44 -8.60
C GLY A 22 -18.75 23.34 -8.30
N LYS A 23 -19.25 22.18 -7.84
CA LYS A 23 -20.64 22.04 -7.38
C LYS A 23 -20.95 22.93 -6.20
N ILE A 24 -20.06 23.00 -5.20
CA ILE A 24 -20.24 23.87 -4.03
C ILE A 24 -20.31 25.33 -4.47
N ILE A 25 -19.40 25.78 -5.33
CA ILE A 25 -19.41 27.16 -5.86
C ILE A 25 -20.72 27.42 -6.61
N HIS A 26 -21.14 26.52 -7.48
CA HIS A 26 -22.42 26.65 -8.19
C HIS A 26 -23.62 26.72 -7.23
N MET A 27 -23.64 25.98 -6.13
CA MET A 27 -24.68 26.05 -5.11
C MET A 27 -24.67 27.38 -4.36
N ILE A 28 -23.52 27.99 -4.15
CA ILE A 28 -23.39 29.33 -3.58
C ILE A 28 -23.94 30.38 -4.56
N ASP A 29 -23.55 30.33 -5.84
CA ASP A 29 -24.02 31.23 -6.89
C ASP A 29 -25.55 31.17 -7.08
N ARG A 30 -26.12 29.97 -6.90
CA ARG A 30 -27.58 29.74 -6.95
C ARG A 30 -28.31 30.13 -5.66
N GLY A 31 -27.59 30.59 -4.63
CA GLY A 31 -28.18 30.92 -3.32
C GLY A 31 -28.70 29.73 -2.53
N LEU A 32 -28.35 28.48 -2.92
CA LEU A 32 -28.71 27.26 -2.20
C LEU A 32 -27.91 27.12 -0.91
N ILE A 33 -26.67 27.60 -0.90
CA ILE A 33 -25.84 27.73 0.30
C ILE A 33 -25.76 29.22 0.60
N LYS A 34 -26.46 29.64 1.67
CA LYS A 34 -26.52 31.05 2.10
C LYS A 34 -25.37 31.45 3.00
N SER A 35 -24.80 30.49 3.73
CA SER A 35 -23.70 30.72 4.66
C SER A 35 -22.69 29.60 4.56
N LEU A 36 -21.42 29.97 4.33
CA LEU A 36 -20.30 29.05 4.35
C LEU A 36 -19.22 29.63 5.24
N LYS A 37 -18.83 28.92 6.30
CA LYS A 37 -17.85 29.38 7.27
C LYS A 37 -16.75 28.36 7.52
N PHE A 38 -15.54 28.86 7.68
CA PHE A 38 -14.34 28.08 8.01
C PHE A 38 -13.60 28.75 9.17
N PRO A 39 -13.25 28.06 10.26
CA PRO A 39 -12.40 28.60 11.31
C PRO A 39 -10.99 28.96 10.85
N THR A 40 -10.47 28.29 9.83
CA THR A 40 -9.08 28.39 9.38
C THR A 40 -8.92 29.07 8.01
N PHE A 41 -10.01 29.45 7.37
CA PHE A 41 -10.00 30.06 6.04
C PHE A 41 -11.05 31.16 5.99
N TRP A 42 -10.61 32.37 5.64
CA TRP A 42 -11.53 33.49 5.47
C TRP A 42 -12.33 33.32 4.16
N PHE A 43 -13.64 33.41 4.27
CA PHE A 43 -14.54 33.32 3.13
C PHE A 43 -15.71 34.29 3.26
N GLU A 44 -15.96 35.08 2.23
CA GLU A 44 -17.17 35.84 2.01
C GLU A 44 -17.72 35.53 0.61
N PRO A 45 -19.06 35.59 0.40
CA PRO A 45 -19.68 35.29 -0.90
C PRO A 45 -19.55 36.49 -1.86
N THR A 46 -18.32 36.97 -2.02
CA THR A 46 -17.91 38.00 -2.98
C THR A 46 -17.18 37.34 -4.15
N PRO A 47 -17.08 38.01 -5.33
CA PRO A 47 -16.29 37.47 -6.44
C PRO A 47 -14.85 37.10 -6.04
N GLN A 48 -14.22 37.89 -5.17
CA GLN A 48 -12.87 37.61 -4.63
C GLN A 48 -12.87 36.39 -3.71
N GLY A 49 -13.86 36.25 -2.82
CA GLY A 49 -13.99 35.11 -1.91
C GLY A 49 -14.23 33.81 -2.67
N LEU A 50 -15.08 33.83 -3.71
CA LEU A 50 -15.30 32.66 -4.60
C LEU A 50 -14.04 32.27 -5.35
N PHE A 51 -13.29 33.23 -5.87
CA PHE A 51 -12.01 33.00 -6.53
C PHE A 51 -11.00 32.34 -5.56
N MET A 52 -10.87 32.86 -4.33
CA MET A 52 -9.99 32.27 -3.32
C MET A 52 -10.43 30.87 -2.93
N LEU A 53 -11.74 30.60 -2.86
CA LEU A 53 -12.27 29.28 -2.59
C LEU A 53 -11.95 28.28 -3.74
N GLN A 54 -12.02 28.71 -5.00
CA GLN A 54 -11.60 27.91 -6.15
C GLN A 54 -10.12 27.55 -6.09
N ILE A 55 -9.26 28.52 -5.72
CA ILE A 55 -7.83 28.26 -5.51
C ILE A 55 -7.63 27.24 -4.40
N ALA A 56 -8.32 27.37 -3.27
CA ALA A 56 -8.23 26.43 -2.15
C ALA A 56 -8.62 24.98 -2.55
N PHE A 57 -9.68 24.80 -3.33
CA PHE A 57 -10.06 23.50 -3.86
C PHE A 57 -9.03 22.96 -4.87
N GLY A 58 -8.48 23.83 -5.73
CA GLY A 58 -7.41 23.49 -6.66
C GLY A 58 -6.12 23.04 -5.95
N GLN A 59 -5.72 23.76 -4.90
CA GLN A 59 -4.56 23.40 -4.09
C GLN A 59 -4.73 22.05 -3.40
N SER A 60 -5.93 21.76 -2.90
CA SER A 60 -6.22 20.47 -2.25
C SER A 60 -6.01 19.31 -3.22
N LYS A 61 -6.48 19.44 -4.46
CA LYS A 61 -6.24 18.44 -5.51
C LYS A 61 -4.76 18.32 -5.86
N TYR A 62 -4.09 19.44 -6.10
CA TYR A 62 -2.66 19.46 -6.42
C TYR A 62 -1.83 18.76 -5.35
N TYR A 63 -2.11 18.99 -4.06
CA TYR A 63 -1.40 18.35 -2.96
C TYR A 63 -1.52 16.82 -3.02
N VAL A 64 -2.72 16.28 -3.23
CA VAL A 64 -2.96 14.83 -3.32
C VAL A 64 -2.24 14.22 -4.52
N ASP A 65 -2.32 14.86 -5.69
CA ASP A 65 -1.69 14.38 -6.91
C ASP A 65 -0.16 14.43 -6.82
N SER A 66 0.39 15.53 -6.29
CA SER A 66 1.82 15.71 -6.04
C SER A 66 2.35 14.68 -5.02
N LEU A 67 1.62 14.42 -3.94
CA LEU A 67 1.99 13.39 -2.97
C LEU A 67 2.02 12.00 -3.63
N ARG A 68 1.01 11.64 -4.43
CA ARG A 68 0.97 10.37 -5.17
C ARG A 68 2.17 10.21 -6.10
N GLU A 69 2.51 11.27 -6.82
CA GLU A 69 3.67 11.28 -7.73
C GLU A 69 4.98 11.10 -6.97
N ASN A 70 5.18 11.84 -5.89
CA ASN A 70 6.37 11.76 -5.06
C ASN A 70 6.53 10.38 -4.42
N VAL A 71 5.46 9.80 -3.88
CA VAL A 71 5.47 8.43 -3.32
C VAL A 71 5.81 7.42 -4.42
N THR A 72 5.20 7.54 -5.61
CA THR A 72 5.48 6.63 -6.74
C THR A 72 6.93 6.75 -7.20
N ARG A 73 7.46 7.97 -7.28
CA ARG A 73 8.88 8.23 -7.63
C ARG A 73 9.81 7.61 -6.59
N GLY A 74 9.52 7.80 -5.31
CA GLY A 74 10.30 7.21 -4.21
C GLY A 74 10.30 5.69 -4.22
N MET A 75 9.14 5.06 -4.50
CA MET A 75 9.04 3.60 -4.66
C MET A 75 9.87 3.10 -5.85
N ARG A 76 9.77 3.75 -7.01
CA ARG A 76 10.58 3.39 -8.20
C ARG A 76 12.09 3.51 -7.91
N GLN A 77 12.51 4.55 -7.18
CA GLN A 77 13.91 4.72 -6.81
C GLN A 77 14.39 3.59 -5.90
N LYS A 78 13.59 3.18 -4.91
CA LYS A 78 13.92 2.01 -4.06
C LYS A 78 14.09 0.75 -4.89
N ILE A 79 13.16 0.47 -5.81
CA ILE A 79 13.23 -0.71 -6.69
C ILE A 79 14.50 -0.69 -7.56
N ARG A 80 14.87 0.46 -8.16
CA ARG A 80 16.11 0.61 -8.92
C ARG A 80 17.36 0.33 -8.08
N ASN A 81 17.32 0.66 -6.80
CA ASN A 81 18.39 0.39 -5.85
C ASN A 81 18.35 -1.04 -5.29
N GLY A 82 17.48 -1.92 -5.80
CA GLY A 82 17.31 -3.29 -5.30
C GLY A 82 16.64 -3.38 -3.93
N VAL A 83 16.04 -2.30 -3.43
CA VAL A 83 15.42 -2.25 -2.09
C VAL A 83 13.92 -2.40 -2.18
N TRP A 84 13.35 -3.37 -1.44
CA TRP A 84 11.91 -3.60 -1.40
C TRP A 84 11.17 -2.42 -0.72
N PRO A 85 10.16 -1.80 -1.38
CA PRO A 85 9.58 -0.55 -0.91
C PRO A 85 8.42 -0.71 0.09
N VAL A 86 7.93 -1.93 0.30
CA VAL A 86 6.74 -2.21 1.11
C VAL A 86 7.02 -3.22 2.22
N TRP A 87 5.99 -3.78 2.85
CA TRP A 87 6.13 -4.78 3.91
C TRP A 87 6.88 -6.02 3.42
N ALA A 88 7.82 -6.47 4.26
CA ALA A 88 8.61 -7.67 3.98
C ALA A 88 7.71 -8.91 3.91
N PRO A 89 7.95 -9.83 2.94
CA PRO A 89 7.30 -11.13 2.92
C PRO A 89 7.61 -11.96 4.16
N LEU A 90 6.80 -12.99 4.42
CA LEU A 90 7.01 -13.92 5.54
C LEU A 90 8.42 -14.52 5.49
N GLY A 91 9.09 -14.64 6.62
CA GLY A 91 10.50 -15.05 6.70
C GLY A 91 11.50 -13.90 6.64
N TYR A 92 10.99 -12.66 6.46
CA TYR A 92 11.80 -11.44 6.48
C TYR A 92 11.20 -10.37 7.39
N LEU A 93 12.02 -9.39 7.76
CA LEU A 93 11.65 -8.23 8.59
C LEU A 93 12.10 -6.95 7.90
N ASN A 94 11.30 -5.89 8.00
CA ASN A 94 11.73 -4.55 7.64
C ASN A 94 12.69 -4.00 8.70
N ASN A 95 13.89 -3.58 8.30
CA ASN A 95 14.83 -2.93 9.19
C ASN A 95 14.62 -1.41 9.17
N PRO A 96 14.16 -0.80 10.29
CA PRO A 96 13.92 0.64 10.33
C PRO A 96 15.20 1.48 10.27
N LYS A 97 16.36 0.91 10.69
CA LYS A 97 17.65 1.62 10.68
C LYS A 97 18.25 1.69 9.28
N THR A 98 18.36 0.54 8.61
CA THR A 98 18.94 0.45 7.26
C THR A 98 17.91 0.75 6.16
N ARG A 99 16.60 0.79 6.51
CA ARG A 99 15.47 0.85 5.57
C ARG A 99 15.44 -0.29 4.54
N GLY A 100 16.18 -1.36 4.84
CA GLY A 100 16.29 -2.57 4.04
C GLY A 100 15.44 -3.71 4.60
N ILE A 101 15.77 -4.93 4.15
CA ILE A 101 15.09 -6.17 4.53
C ILE A 101 16.11 -7.12 5.18
N ASP A 102 15.83 -7.57 6.39
CA ASP A 102 16.60 -8.56 7.11
C ASP A 102 15.89 -9.91 7.15
N VAL A 103 16.65 -10.99 7.33
CA VAL A 103 16.10 -12.34 7.46
C VAL A 103 15.60 -12.55 8.90
N ASN A 104 14.35 -12.98 9.05
CA ASN A 104 13.84 -13.52 10.31
C ASN A 104 14.24 -14.99 10.39
N THR A 105 15.28 -15.30 11.13
CA THR A 105 15.93 -16.63 11.15
C THR A 105 14.95 -17.77 11.42
N GLU A 106 14.04 -17.60 12.38
CA GLU A 106 13.05 -18.61 12.76
C GLU A 106 12.02 -18.83 11.66
N LYS A 107 11.29 -17.77 11.26
CA LYS A 107 10.25 -17.86 10.21
C LYS A 107 10.87 -18.20 8.84
N ALA A 108 12.12 -17.81 8.57
CA ALA A 108 12.83 -18.12 7.33
C ALA A 108 13.09 -19.62 7.17
N GLN A 109 13.48 -20.32 8.24
CA GLN A 109 13.67 -21.77 8.21
C GLN A 109 12.34 -22.49 7.94
N GLN A 110 11.26 -22.03 8.56
CA GLN A 110 9.92 -22.60 8.34
C GLN A 110 9.45 -22.37 6.91
N VAL A 111 9.65 -21.16 6.34
CA VAL A 111 9.33 -20.86 4.94
C VAL A 111 10.14 -21.74 3.99
N LYS A 112 11.46 -21.88 4.21
CA LYS A 112 12.30 -22.78 3.42
C LYS A 112 11.76 -24.21 3.46
N LYS A 113 11.32 -24.68 4.63
CA LYS A 113 10.75 -26.01 4.79
C LYS A 113 9.45 -26.22 4.01
N ILE A 114 8.60 -25.20 3.87
CA ILE A 114 7.41 -25.24 3.01
C ILE A 114 7.81 -25.55 1.56
N PHE A 115 8.83 -24.87 1.01
CA PHE A 115 9.33 -25.15 -0.33
C PHE A 115 9.91 -26.56 -0.47
N GLU A 116 10.70 -27.00 0.50
CA GLU A 116 11.26 -28.36 0.50
C GLU A 116 10.19 -29.45 0.52
N LEU A 117 9.18 -29.30 1.38
CA LEU A 117 8.07 -30.26 1.49
C LEU A 117 7.24 -30.31 0.21
N TYR A 118 6.90 -29.15 -0.36
CA TYR A 118 6.14 -29.09 -1.59
C TYR A 118 6.91 -29.70 -2.77
N ALA A 119 8.21 -29.45 -2.89
CA ALA A 119 9.09 -29.97 -3.92
C ALA A 119 9.25 -31.52 -3.89
N THR A 120 8.84 -32.18 -2.81
CA THR A 120 8.81 -33.67 -2.76
C THR A 120 7.66 -34.28 -3.57
N GLY A 121 6.64 -33.49 -3.92
CA GLY A 121 5.40 -33.95 -4.53
C GLY A 121 4.43 -34.68 -3.57
N ASN A 122 4.83 -34.88 -2.31
CA ASN A 122 4.04 -35.64 -1.32
C ASN A 122 3.10 -34.76 -0.49
N TYR A 123 3.13 -33.44 -0.68
CA TYR A 123 2.33 -32.49 0.09
C TYR A 123 1.50 -31.59 -0.83
N ASN A 124 0.20 -31.59 -0.64
CA ASN A 124 -0.68 -30.62 -1.24
C ASN A 124 -0.77 -29.32 -0.39
N LEU A 125 -1.42 -28.28 -0.91
CA LEU A 125 -1.52 -26.99 -0.22
C LEU A 125 -2.25 -27.07 1.14
N ARG A 126 -3.22 -27.97 1.29
CA ARG A 126 -3.97 -28.17 2.55
C ARG A 126 -3.08 -28.80 3.61
N GLU A 127 -2.32 -29.81 3.24
CA GLU A 127 -1.37 -30.50 4.14
C GLU A 127 -0.24 -29.56 4.60
N LEU A 128 0.21 -28.64 3.73
CA LEU A 128 1.16 -27.60 4.11
C LEU A 128 0.55 -26.59 5.11
N VAL A 129 -0.73 -26.25 4.99
CA VAL A 129 -1.41 -25.42 5.99
C VAL A 129 -1.47 -26.14 7.35
N GLU A 130 -1.80 -27.42 7.38
CA GLU A 130 -1.81 -28.21 8.62
C GLU A 130 -0.38 -28.37 9.20
N TRP A 131 0.63 -28.50 8.36
CA TRP A 131 2.02 -28.44 8.79
C TRP A 131 2.36 -27.07 9.41
N CYS A 132 1.97 -25.95 8.79
CA CYS A 132 2.17 -24.61 9.33
C CYS A 132 1.55 -24.45 10.73
N LYS A 133 0.32 -24.98 10.94
CA LYS A 133 -0.33 -24.96 12.26
C LYS A 133 0.45 -25.78 13.28
N ARG A 134 0.92 -26.98 12.92
CA ARG A 134 1.70 -27.86 13.83
C ARG A 134 3.00 -27.20 14.32
N VAL A 135 3.69 -26.46 13.45
CA VAL A 135 4.92 -25.73 13.79
C VAL A 135 4.66 -24.32 14.29
N ASN A 136 3.41 -23.95 14.51
CA ASN A 136 2.97 -22.63 14.95
C ASN A 136 3.48 -21.48 14.07
N LEU A 137 3.61 -21.72 12.74
CA LEU A 137 3.97 -20.64 11.82
C LEU A 137 2.80 -19.69 11.63
N LYS A 138 2.98 -18.45 12.05
CA LYS A 138 2.00 -17.37 11.91
C LYS A 138 2.45 -16.37 10.85
N SER A 139 1.48 -15.72 10.22
CA SER A 139 1.72 -14.59 9.32
C SER A 139 2.38 -13.41 10.06
N ASN A 140 2.80 -12.37 9.33
CA ASN A 140 3.34 -11.15 9.95
C ASN A 140 2.29 -10.39 10.80
N LEU A 141 1.01 -10.74 10.71
CA LEU A 141 -0.09 -10.22 11.52
C LEU A 141 -0.52 -11.20 12.61
N GLU A 142 0.33 -12.19 12.96
CA GLU A 142 0.10 -13.23 13.98
C GLU A 142 -1.20 -14.05 13.75
N ARG A 143 -1.62 -14.19 12.48
CA ARG A 143 -2.77 -15.01 12.07
C ARG A 143 -2.31 -16.33 11.49
N ASP A 144 -3.18 -17.33 11.52
CA ASP A 144 -2.93 -18.63 10.88
C ASP A 144 -2.71 -18.48 9.38
N ILE A 145 -1.82 -19.28 8.83
CA ILE A 145 -1.54 -19.30 7.39
C ILE A 145 -2.68 -19.99 6.66
N SER A 146 -3.25 -19.31 5.67
CA SER A 146 -4.30 -19.84 4.80
C SER A 146 -3.72 -20.53 3.56
N ILE A 147 -4.54 -21.35 2.86
CA ILE A 147 -4.18 -22.00 1.59
C ILE A 147 -3.71 -20.95 0.56
N SER A 148 -4.43 -19.82 0.44
CA SER A 148 -4.06 -18.74 -0.47
C SER A 148 -2.72 -18.09 -0.11
N GLN A 149 -2.36 -18.06 1.17
CA GLN A 149 -1.06 -17.55 1.61
C GLN A 149 0.06 -18.53 1.29
N VAL A 150 -0.14 -19.85 1.51
CA VAL A 150 0.84 -20.87 1.11
C VAL A 150 1.09 -20.80 -0.41
N HIS A 151 0.03 -20.73 -1.21
CA HIS A 151 0.14 -20.59 -2.66
C HIS A 151 0.95 -19.35 -3.06
N LYS A 152 0.64 -18.19 -2.44
CA LYS A 152 1.39 -16.94 -2.68
C LYS A 152 2.86 -17.06 -2.24
N ILE A 153 3.16 -17.76 -1.15
CA ILE A 153 4.54 -18.02 -0.72
C ILE A 153 5.28 -18.81 -1.79
N LEU A 154 4.72 -19.92 -2.26
CA LEU A 154 5.35 -20.79 -3.25
C LEU A 154 5.61 -20.11 -4.60
N GLN A 155 4.80 -19.12 -4.99
CA GLN A 155 4.96 -18.36 -6.24
C GLN A 155 5.80 -17.08 -6.12
N ASN A 156 6.23 -16.71 -4.91
CA ASN A 156 6.88 -15.43 -4.70
C ASN A 156 8.38 -15.49 -5.02
N VAL A 157 8.77 -14.86 -6.14
CA VAL A 157 10.16 -14.74 -6.58
C VAL A 157 11.07 -14.02 -5.58
N PHE A 158 10.51 -13.36 -4.57
CA PHE A 158 11.26 -12.69 -3.52
C PHE A 158 12.20 -13.66 -2.77
N TYR A 159 11.79 -14.90 -2.60
CA TYR A 159 12.56 -15.92 -1.89
C TYR A 159 13.84 -16.36 -2.62
N ILE A 160 13.95 -16.06 -3.91
CA ILE A 160 15.18 -16.30 -4.71
C ILE A 160 15.99 -15.02 -4.98
N GLY A 161 15.71 -13.92 -4.25
CA GLY A 161 16.46 -12.67 -4.38
C GLY A 161 15.98 -11.74 -5.50
N LEU A 162 14.76 -11.95 -6.01
CA LEU A 162 14.14 -11.10 -7.03
C LEU A 162 12.95 -10.35 -6.46
N MET A 163 12.58 -9.23 -7.10
CA MET A 163 11.39 -8.45 -6.75
C MET A 163 10.47 -8.33 -7.95
N LYS A 164 9.16 -8.57 -7.75
CA LYS A 164 8.16 -8.30 -8.78
C LYS A 164 7.41 -7.00 -8.43
N TYR A 165 7.55 -5.99 -9.28
CA TYR A 165 6.88 -4.70 -9.09
C TYR A 165 6.21 -4.26 -10.39
N LYS A 166 4.89 -4.01 -10.35
CA LYS A 166 4.06 -3.63 -11.52
C LYS A 166 4.23 -4.55 -12.74
N GLY A 167 4.45 -5.85 -12.50
CA GLY A 167 4.62 -6.85 -13.56
C GLY A 167 6.07 -7.10 -13.99
N GLU A 168 6.99 -6.20 -13.67
CA GLU A 168 8.40 -6.32 -13.99
C GLU A 168 9.17 -7.01 -12.86
N ILE A 169 10.22 -7.77 -13.23
CA ILE A 169 11.11 -8.45 -12.29
C ILE A 169 12.42 -7.64 -12.20
N HIS A 170 12.85 -7.40 -10.98
CA HIS A 170 14.07 -6.66 -10.66
C HIS A 170 14.94 -7.49 -9.72
N GLU A 171 16.26 -7.30 -9.80
CA GLU A 171 17.18 -7.85 -8.81
C GLU A 171 17.02 -7.15 -7.46
N ALA A 172 17.17 -7.91 -6.37
CA ALA A 172 17.05 -7.41 -5.03
C ALA A 172 18.36 -7.56 -4.24
N THR A 173 18.57 -6.66 -3.28
CA THR A 173 19.76 -6.69 -2.42
C THR A 173 19.59 -7.57 -1.18
N HIS A 174 18.37 -8.04 -0.89
CA HIS A 174 18.12 -8.90 0.25
C HIS A 174 18.65 -10.33 0.03
N LYS A 175 18.98 -11.01 1.13
CA LYS A 175 19.48 -12.38 1.08
C LYS A 175 18.35 -13.35 0.68
N PRO A 176 18.53 -14.18 -0.38
CA PRO A 176 17.54 -15.21 -0.75
C PRO A 176 17.44 -16.29 0.34
N LEU A 177 16.25 -16.87 0.52
CA LEU A 177 16.01 -17.99 1.46
C LEU A 177 16.18 -19.36 0.79
N ILE A 178 15.93 -19.45 -0.51
CA ILE A 178 15.99 -20.69 -1.28
C ILE A 178 16.78 -20.49 -2.56
N SER A 179 17.28 -21.60 -3.12
CA SER A 179 17.91 -21.57 -4.43
C SER A 179 16.90 -21.48 -5.57
N LYS A 180 17.32 -20.92 -6.71
CA LYS A 180 16.51 -20.90 -7.93
C LYS A 180 16.07 -22.30 -8.34
N LYS A 181 16.96 -23.29 -8.25
CA LYS A 181 16.66 -24.69 -8.58
C LYS A 181 15.50 -25.27 -7.76
N LEU A 182 15.43 -24.95 -6.44
CA LEU A 182 14.31 -25.39 -5.59
C LEU A 182 13.02 -24.65 -5.96
N PHE A 183 13.11 -23.36 -6.24
CA PHE A 183 11.96 -22.56 -6.68
C PHE A 183 11.37 -23.10 -7.99
N ASP A 184 12.21 -23.32 -9.01
CA ASP A 184 11.77 -23.79 -10.32
C ASP A 184 11.06 -25.18 -10.20
N ARG A 185 11.63 -26.11 -9.41
CA ARG A 185 10.99 -27.42 -9.13
C ARG A 185 9.59 -27.27 -8.51
N VAL A 186 9.37 -26.26 -7.70
CA VAL A 186 8.05 -25.98 -7.07
C VAL A 186 7.05 -25.40 -8.06
N GLN A 187 7.50 -24.82 -9.19
CA GLN A 187 6.63 -24.28 -10.23
C GLN A 187 6.23 -25.34 -11.28
N GLU A 188 6.93 -26.49 -11.38
CA GLU A 188 6.59 -27.64 -12.21
C GLU A 188 5.35 -28.37 -11.66
#